data_7c571e2957cb5939dc580ab815e1ef53
#
_entry.id   7c571e2957cb5939dc580ab815e1ef53
#
_cell.length_a   1.000
_cell.length_b   1.000
_cell.length_c   1.000
_cell.angle_alpha   90.00
_cell.angle_beta   90.00
_cell.angle_gamma   90.00
#
_symmetry.space_group_name_H-M   'P 1'
#
loop_
_entity.id
_entity.type
_entity.pdbx_description
1 polymer ?
#
loop_
_entity_poly.entity_id
_entity_poly.type
_entity_poly.pdbx_seq_one_letter_code
_entity_poly.pdbx_strand_id
1 'polypeptide(L)'
;MDLGLKDRVYIVTGATRGLGLASARELTADGAKVLLTGRDEKRAADAAAELGPNAAGVAADNSDPEAAARLVATARERFGRLDGILISVGGPAPGFAADNTDAQWAAAFESVFLGAVRLARAAAAELGEGGVIGFVLSGSVHEPIPGLTISNGLRPGLAGFAKSLSLELGPRGIRVVGLLPARIDTDRVRELDGLSGDAAAARAGNESRIPLRRYGAPEEFGRTAAFLLSPAASYLTGVMLPVDGGSRHGF
;
A
#
# COMPACT_ATOMS: atom_id res chain seq x y z
N MET A 1 -4.53 21.16 8.79
CA MET A 1 -5.84 20.46 8.86
C MET A 1 -5.67 19.38 9.90
N ASP A 2 -6.58 19.28 10.85
CA ASP A 2 -6.60 18.14 11.77
C ASP A 2 -7.19 16.93 11.02
N LEU A 3 -6.43 15.86 10.92
CA LEU A 3 -6.88 14.63 10.26
C LEU A 3 -7.68 13.71 11.20
N GLY A 4 -7.70 13.97 12.52
CA GLY A 4 -8.37 13.12 13.51
C GLY A 4 -7.70 11.76 13.70
N LEU A 5 -6.39 11.66 13.51
CA LEU A 5 -5.62 10.42 13.60
C LEU A 5 -5.13 10.09 15.01
N LYS A 6 -5.12 11.06 15.92
CA LYS A 6 -4.61 10.87 17.28
C LYS A 6 -5.25 9.66 17.96
N ASP A 7 -4.42 8.80 18.53
CA ASP A 7 -4.78 7.55 19.23
C ASP A 7 -5.50 6.48 18.40
N ARG A 8 -5.69 6.68 17.10
CA ARG A 8 -6.19 5.64 16.19
C ARG A 8 -5.10 4.63 15.88
N VAL A 9 -5.50 3.40 15.64
CA VAL A 9 -4.58 2.27 15.42
C VAL A 9 -4.68 1.77 13.99
N TYR A 10 -3.53 1.68 13.32
CA TYR A 10 -3.43 1.21 11.96
C TYR A 10 -2.43 0.07 11.82
N ILE A 11 -2.76 -0.94 11.00
CA ILE A 11 -1.78 -1.90 10.48
C ILE A 11 -1.27 -1.36 9.14
N VAL A 12 0.05 -1.32 8.94
CA VAL A 12 0.65 -0.97 7.65
C VAL A 12 1.57 -2.10 7.21
N THR A 13 1.18 -2.84 6.17
CA THR A 13 2.00 -3.95 5.67
C THR A 13 3.08 -3.48 4.72
N GLY A 14 4.19 -4.26 4.57
CA GLY A 14 5.30 -3.89 3.70
C GLY A 14 5.91 -2.52 4.05
N ALA A 15 5.97 -2.19 5.35
CA ALA A 15 6.27 -0.86 5.84
C ALA A 15 7.68 -0.69 6.42
N THR A 16 8.61 -1.59 6.10
CA THR A 16 10.01 -1.45 6.51
C THR A 16 10.82 -0.51 5.60
N ARG A 17 10.25 -0.08 4.47
CA ARG A 17 10.83 0.88 3.52
C ARG A 17 9.77 1.42 2.56
N GLY A 18 10.18 2.38 1.73
CA GLY A 18 9.39 2.89 0.60
C GLY A 18 8.03 3.47 1.00
N LEU A 19 6.99 3.17 0.22
CA LEU A 19 5.67 3.77 0.37
C LEU A 19 4.97 3.40 1.69
N GLY A 20 5.13 2.14 2.12
CA GLY A 20 4.57 1.68 3.40
C GLY A 20 5.20 2.43 4.59
N LEU A 21 6.54 2.56 4.61
CA LEU A 21 7.23 3.29 5.68
C LEU A 21 6.87 4.78 5.67
N ALA A 22 6.82 5.40 4.49
CA ALA A 22 6.42 6.80 4.36
C ALA A 22 4.98 7.03 4.88
N SER A 23 4.06 6.12 4.57
CA SER A 23 2.68 6.18 5.09
C SER A 23 2.63 5.99 6.60
N ALA A 24 3.40 5.04 7.15
CA ALA A 24 3.49 4.82 8.60
C ALA A 24 4.04 6.06 9.33
N ARG A 25 5.05 6.73 8.73
CA ARG A 25 5.64 7.95 9.28
C ARG A 25 4.64 9.09 9.38
N GLU A 26 3.87 9.35 8.32
CA GLU A 26 2.86 10.41 8.33
C GLU A 26 1.72 10.09 9.32
N LEU A 27 1.28 8.83 9.40
CA LEU A 27 0.28 8.41 10.39
C LEU A 27 0.78 8.64 11.84
N THR A 28 2.02 8.24 12.15
CA THR A 28 2.59 8.42 13.51
C THR A 28 2.87 9.87 13.83
N ALA A 29 3.27 10.68 12.84
CA ALA A 29 3.47 12.13 13.01
C ALA A 29 2.18 12.86 13.42
N ASP A 30 1.02 12.39 12.93
CA ASP A 30 -0.31 12.90 13.31
C ASP A 30 -0.90 12.18 14.54
N GLY A 31 -0.08 11.45 15.30
CA GLY A 31 -0.44 10.83 16.58
C GLY A 31 -1.16 9.50 16.50
N ALA A 32 -1.23 8.86 15.34
CA ALA A 32 -1.73 7.49 15.23
C ALA A 32 -0.72 6.49 15.82
N LYS A 33 -1.24 5.32 16.22
CA LYS A 33 -0.44 4.15 16.60
C LYS A 33 -0.38 3.20 15.41
N VAL A 34 0.81 2.70 15.08
CA VAL A 34 1.02 1.89 13.88
C VAL A 34 1.70 0.56 14.21
N LEU A 35 1.04 -0.54 13.83
CA LEU A 35 1.68 -1.84 13.71
C LEU A 35 2.21 -1.97 12.28
N LEU A 36 3.50 -1.81 12.09
CA LEU A 36 4.12 -1.97 10.78
C LEU A 36 4.69 -3.38 10.58
N THR A 37 4.67 -3.87 9.34
CA THR A 37 5.17 -5.20 9.05
C THR A 37 6.16 -5.25 7.89
N GLY A 38 7.00 -6.26 7.94
CA GLY A 38 7.91 -6.69 6.88
C GLY A 38 8.31 -8.13 7.08
N ARG A 39 8.97 -8.75 6.12
CA ARG A 39 9.38 -10.17 6.21
C ARG A 39 10.55 -10.41 7.16
N ASP A 40 11.34 -9.40 7.41
CA ASP A 40 12.51 -9.43 8.28
C ASP A 40 12.17 -8.74 9.62
N GLU A 41 12.29 -9.51 10.71
CA GLU A 41 11.91 -9.05 12.05
C GLU A 41 12.78 -7.87 12.52
N LYS A 42 14.09 -7.95 12.29
CA LYS A 42 15.01 -6.89 12.69
C LYS A 42 14.69 -5.59 11.95
N ARG A 43 14.48 -5.65 10.63
CA ARG A 43 14.11 -4.46 9.85
C ARG A 43 12.77 -3.88 10.27
N ALA A 44 11.80 -4.72 10.65
CA ALA A 44 10.53 -4.24 11.15
C ALA A 44 10.68 -3.54 12.51
N ALA A 45 11.49 -4.11 13.42
CA ALA A 45 11.79 -3.50 14.69
C ALA A 45 12.56 -2.17 14.55
N ASP A 46 13.60 -2.14 13.69
CA ASP A 46 14.39 -0.93 13.43
C ASP A 46 13.51 0.19 12.85
N ALA A 47 12.67 -0.12 11.87
CA ALA A 47 11.75 0.85 11.27
C ALA A 47 10.73 1.39 12.28
N ALA A 48 10.22 0.54 13.17
CA ALA A 48 9.34 0.99 14.25
C ALA A 48 10.06 1.90 15.25
N ALA A 49 11.30 1.57 15.62
CA ALA A 49 12.10 2.40 16.51
C ALA A 49 12.35 3.81 15.95
N GLU A 50 12.56 3.93 14.64
CA GLU A 50 12.70 5.25 13.98
C GLU A 50 11.42 6.09 14.05
N LEU A 51 10.25 5.45 14.07
CA LEU A 51 8.95 6.13 14.14
C LEU A 51 8.55 6.50 15.58
N GLY A 52 9.26 5.98 16.58
CA GLY A 52 9.06 6.31 17.99
C GLY A 52 8.00 5.45 18.71
N PRO A 53 7.54 5.88 19.89
CA PRO A 53 6.76 5.05 20.82
C PRO A 53 5.36 4.66 20.31
N ASN A 54 4.86 5.34 19.29
CA ASN A 54 3.57 5.06 18.67
C ASN A 54 3.66 3.97 17.59
N ALA A 55 4.83 3.40 17.35
CA ALA A 55 5.01 2.35 16.35
C ALA A 55 5.48 1.03 16.98
N ALA A 56 5.07 -0.07 16.37
CA ALA A 56 5.57 -1.41 16.68
C ALA A 56 5.82 -2.17 15.38
N GLY A 57 6.93 -2.91 15.32
CA GLY A 57 7.31 -3.71 14.17
C GLY A 57 7.16 -5.19 14.44
N VAL A 58 6.61 -5.95 13.47
CA VAL A 58 6.52 -7.41 13.53
C VAL A 58 6.84 -8.04 12.18
N ALA A 59 7.41 -9.24 12.22
CA ALA A 59 7.64 -10.01 11.00
C ALA A 59 6.33 -10.60 10.48
N ALA A 60 6.03 -10.38 9.20
CA ALA A 60 4.92 -11.04 8.51
C ALA A 60 5.19 -11.16 7.01
N ASP A 61 4.85 -12.31 6.46
CA ASP A 61 4.78 -12.54 5.02
C ASP A 61 3.31 -12.58 4.61
N ASN A 62 2.91 -11.76 3.65
CA ASN A 62 1.53 -11.71 3.17
C ASN A 62 1.10 -13.01 2.45
N SER A 63 2.05 -13.85 2.02
CA SER A 63 1.74 -15.17 1.45
C SER A 63 1.37 -16.21 2.51
N ASP A 64 1.73 -15.98 3.79
CA ASP A 64 1.33 -16.85 4.89
C ASP A 64 -0.17 -16.71 5.18
N PRO A 65 -0.98 -17.79 5.06
CA PRO A 65 -2.42 -17.74 5.31
C PRO A 65 -2.80 -17.24 6.71
N GLU A 66 -1.95 -17.51 7.71
CA GLU A 66 -2.21 -17.16 9.10
C GLU A 66 -1.77 -15.72 9.46
N ALA A 67 -0.98 -15.07 8.60
CA ALA A 67 -0.44 -13.74 8.89
C ALA A 67 -1.55 -12.70 9.18
N ALA A 68 -2.63 -12.74 8.42
CA ALA A 68 -3.71 -11.76 8.55
C ALA A 68 -4.37 -11.80 9.94
N ALA A 69 -4.70 -12.99 10.43
CA ALA A 69 -5.31 -13.16 11.76
C ALA A 69 -4.33 -12.76 12.88
N ARG A 70 -3.05 -13.18 12.76
CA ARG A 70 -2.02 -12.80 13.73
C ARG A 70 -1.81 -11.29 13.82
N LEU A 71 -1.79 -10.59 12.70
CA LEU A 71 -1.58 -9.12 12.68
C LEU A 71 -2.73 -8.39 13.35
N VAL A 72 -3.98 -8.78 13.09
CA VAL A 72 -5.15 -8.20 13.75
C VAL A 72 -5.10 -8.44 15.26
N ALA A 73 -4.83 -9.68 15.69
CA ALA A 73 -4.69 -10.02 17.11
C ALA A 73 -3.57 -9.18 17.77
N THR A 74 -2.39 -9.10 17.15
CA THR A 74 -1.25 -8.33 17.67
C THR A 74 -1.59 -6.83 17.80
N ALA A 75 -2.29 -6.25 16.83
CA ALA A 75 -2.69 -4.84 16.91
C ALA A 75 -3.63 -4.60 18.11
N ARG A 76 -4.58 -5.51 18.33
CA ARG A 76 -5.49 -5.44 19.49
C ARG A 76 -4.78 -5.63 20.83
N GLU A 77 -3.92 -6.62 20.94
CA GLU A 77 -3.17 -6.86 22.16
C GLU A 77 -2.28 -5.68 22.53
N ARG A 78 -1.63 -5.08 21.53
CA ARG A 78 -0.65 -4.03 21.77
C ARG A 78 -1.25 -2.64 21.94
N PHE A 79 -2.35 -2.34 21.26
CA PHE A 79 -2.92 -1.00 21.20
C PHE A 79 -4.40 -0.94 21.62
N GLY A 80 -5.05 -2.07 21.87
CA GLY A 80 -6.41 -2.15 22.40
C GLY A 80 -7.52 -2.05 21.35
N ARG A 81 -7.21 -1.68 20.08
CA ARG A 81 -8.19 -1.46 19.01
C ARG A 81 -7.57 -1.60 17.62
N LEU A 82 -8.41 -1.58 16.59
CA LEU A 82 -8.00 -1.41 15.20
C LEU A 82 -8.96 -0.43 14.52
N ASP A 83 -8.44 0.61 13.87
CA ASP A 83 -9.20 1.63 13.14
C ASP A 83 -8.99 1.52 11.62
N GLY A 84 -7.91 0.91 11.18
CA GLY A 84 -7.69 0.71 9.76
C GLY A 84 -6.47 -0.12 9.43
N ILE A 85 -6.36 -0.43 8.15
CA ILE A 85 -5.21 -1.13 7.58
C ILE A 85 -4.81 -0.48 6.26
N LEU A 86 -3.52 -0.31 6.03
CA LEU A 86 -2.95 -0.03 4.70
C LEU A 86 -2.22 -1.28 4.21
N ILE A 87 -2.80 -1.92 3.21
CA ILE A 87 -2.24 -3.11 2.59
C ILE A 87 -1.26 -2.68 1.50
N SER A 88 0.02 -2.69 1.84
CA SER A 88 1.12 -2.39 0.94
C SER A 88 1.96 -3.64 0.74
N VAL A 89 2.12 -4.05 -0.51
CA VAL A 89 2.89 -5.23 -0.89
C VAL A 89 3.93 -4.84 -1.91
N GLY A 90 5.13 -5.39 -1.80
CA GLY A 90 6.19 -5.20 -2.79
C GLY A 90 5.72 -5.55 -4.21
N GLY A 91 6.30 -4.92 -5.22
CA GLY A 91 5.96 -5.22 -6.61
C GLY A 91 6.38 -6.65 -6.98
N PRO A 92 5.60 -7.35 -7.81
CA PRO A 92 5.98 -8.65 -8.37
C PRO A 92 7.21 -8.53 -9.27
N ALA A 93 7.76 -9.69 -9.68
CA ALA A 93 8.86 -9.73 -10.63
C ALA A 93 8.52 -8.97 -11.91
N PRO A 94 9.43 -8.12 -12.42
CA PRO A 94 9.26 -7.52 -13.73
C PRO A 94 9.41 -8.58 -14.83
N GLY A 95 8.89 -8.29 -16.01
CA GLY A 95 9.00 -9.16 -17.19
C GLY A 95 7.89 -8.89 -18.19
N PHE A 96 8.12 -9.34 -19.42
CA PHE A 96 7.11 -9.32 -20.48
C PHE A 96 6.21 -10.56 -20.40
N ALA A 97 5.07 -10.52 -21.10
CA ALA A 97 4.05 -11.55 -21.00
C ALA A 97 4.54 -12.96 -21.38
N ALA A 98 5.44 -13.05 -22.34
CA ALA A 98 6.01 -14.32 -22.79
C ALA A 98 7.12 -14.86 -21.89
N ASP A 99 7.70 -14.02 -21.03
CA ASP A 99 8.91 -14.35 -20.26
C ASP A 99 8.60 -14.74 -18.80
N ASN A 100 7.48 -14.28 -18.27
CA ASN A 100 7.10 -14.61 -16.90
C ASN A 100 6.64 -16.06 -16.78
N THR A 101 7.29 -16.82 -15.89
CA THR A 101 6.98 -18.23 -15.65
C THR A 101 5.73 -18.42 -14.78
N ASP A 102 5.09 -19.59 -14.87
CA ASP A 102 3.97 -19.98 -14.01
C ASP A 102 4.31 -19.86 -12.51
N ALA A 103 5.55 -20.22 -12.13
CA ALA A 103 6.01 -20.08 -10.74
C ALA A 103 6.05 -18.62 -10.27
N GLN A 104 6.47 -17.68 -11.13
CA GLN A 104 6.43 -16.24 -10.81
C GLN A 104 4.99 -15.73 -10.69
N TRP A 105 4.07 -16.19 -11.56
CA TRP A 105 2.66 -15.88 -11.47
C TRP A 105 2.03 -16.41 -10.17
N ALA A 106 2.26 -17.69 -9.85
CA ALA A 106 1.72 -18.31 -8.63
C ALA A 106 2.22 -17.61 -7.36
N ALA A 107 3.53 -17.35 -7.26
CA ALA A 107 4.11 -16.65 -6.11
C ALA A 107 3.56 -15.21 -5.95
N ALA A 108 3.39 -14.51 -7.06
CA ALA A 108 2.81 -13.17 -7.05
C ALA A 108 1.31 -13.20 -6.72
N PHE A 109 0.56 -14.15 -7.25
CA PHE A 109 -0.86 -14.32 -6.91
C PHE A 109 -1.03 -14.54 -5.40
N GLU A 110 -0.23 -15.42 -4.81
CA GLU A 110 -0.29 -15.72 -3.39
C GLU A 110 0.04 -14.48 -2.52
N SER A 111 1.16 -13.81 -2.80
CA SER A 111 1.63 -12.70 -1.96
C SER A 111 0.93 -11.36 -2.25
N VAL A 112 0.66 -11.04 -3.52
CA VAL A 112 0.15 -9.72 -3.93
C VAL A 112 -1.37 -9.70 -3.95
N PHE A 113 -2.01 -10.77 -4.42
CA PHE A 113 -3.46 -10.82 -4.57
C PHE A 113 -4.13 -11.50 -3.37
N LEU A 114 -3.89 -12.78 -3.16
CA LEU A 114 -4.59 -13.55 -2.15
C LEU A 114 -4.23 -13.11 -0.72
N GLY A 115 -2.95 -12.80 -0.48
CA GLY A 115 -2.50 -12.22 0.78
C GLY A 115 -3.21 -10.89 1.10
N ALA A 116 -3.38 -10.02 0.11
CA ALA A 116 -4.12 -8.77 0.29
C ALA A 116 -5.62 -9.00 0.56
N VAL A 117 -6.23 -9.99 -0.10
CA VAL A 117 -7.62 -10.40 0.16
C VAL A 117 -7.79 -10.92 1.59
N ARG A 118 -6.87 -11.78 2.07
CA ARG A 118 -6.88 -12.29 3.46
C ARG A 118 -6.77 -11.16 4.49
N LEU A 119 -5.83 -10.24 4.29
CA LEU A 119 -5.65 -9.07 5.16
C LEU A 119 -6.90 -8.19 5.20
N ALA A 120 -7.49 -7.89 4.05
CA ALA A 120 -8.70 -7.07 3.97
C ALA A 120 -9.88 -7.75 4.66
N ARG A 121 -10.07 -9.06 4.49
CA ARG A 121 -11.14 -9.83 5.14
C ARG A 121 -10.96 -9.89 6.66
N ALA A 122 -9.75 -10.15 7.15
CA ALA A 122 -9.45 -10.16 8.58
C ALA A 122 -9.69 -8.77 9.21
N ALA A 123 -9.24 -7.70 8.54
CA ALA A 123 -9.52 -6.34 9.00
C ALA A 123 -11.03 -6.03 8.97
N ALA A 124 -11.75 -6.40 7.91
CA ALA A 124 -13.19 -6.17 7.79
C ALA A 124 -14.00 -6.85 8.90
N ALA A 125 -13.55 -8.02 9.39
CA ALA A 125 -14.18 -8.71 10.51
C ALA A 125 -14.02 -7.96 11.84
N GLU A 126 -12.91 -7.25 12.01
CA GLU A 126 -12.56 -6.54 13.25
C GLU A 126 -13.02 -5.07 13.27
N LEU A 127 -13.00 -4.40 12.10
CA LEU A 127 -13.31 -2.98 12.00
C LEU A 127 -14.79 -2.69 12.31
N GLY A 128 -15.02 -1.63 13.10
CA GLY A 128 -16.33 -1.03 13.32
C GLY A 128 -16.58 0.19 12.43
N GLU A 129 -17.64 0.93 12.75
CA GLU A 129 -17.99 2.20 12.10
C GLU A 129 -16.83 3.20 12.16
N GLY A 130 -16.57 3.88 11.04
CA GLY A 130 -15.44 4.79 10.87
C GLY A 130 -14.11 4.08 10.56
N GLY A 131 -14.12 2.75 10.43
CA GLY A 131 -12.97 1.96 10.00
C GLY A 131 -12.58 2.17 8.55
N VAL A 132 -11.32 1.84 8.17
CA VAL A 132 -10.84 2.01 6.80
C VAL A 132 -9.88 0.90 6.37
N ILE A 133 -10.05 0.45 5.13
CA ILE A 133 -9.15 -0.49 4.45
C ILE A 133 -8.55 0.22 3.25
N GLY A 134 -7.24 0.45 3.26
CA GLY A 134 -6.49 1.06 2.18
C GLY A 134 -5.66 0.03 1.42
N PHE A 135 -5.59 0.17 0.10
CA PHE A 135 -4.75 -0.66 -0.76
C PHE A 135 -3.72 0.22 -1.48
N VAL A 136 -2.44 -0.13 -1.39
CA VAL A 136 -1.42 0.40 -2.29
C VAL A 136 -1.42 -0.47 -3.54
N LEU A 137 -1.94 0.07 -4.62
CA LEU A 137 -2.06 -0.63 -5.90
C LEU A 137 -0.96 -0.17 -6.89
N SER A 138 -1.33 0.29 -8.06
CA SER A 138 -0.43 0.75 -9.13
C SER A 138 -1.22 1.51 -10.20
N GLY A 139 -0.57 2.38 -10.95
CA GLY A 139 -1.10 2.94 -12.19
C GLY A 139 -1.56 1.86 -13.19
N SER A 140 -1.01 0.63 -13.08
CA SER A 140 -1.42 -0.52 -13.91
C SER A 140 -2.88 -0.96 -13.73
N VAL A 141 -3.59 -0.43 -12.74
CA VAL A 141 -5.05 -0.61 -12.61
C VAL A 141 -5.79 -0.03 -13.81
N HIS A 142 -5.29 1.04 -14.37
CA HIS A 142 -5.93 1.76 -15.47
C HIS A 142 -5.26 1.54 -16.83
N GLU A 143 -3.92 1.47 -16.85
CA GLU A 143 -3.14 1.32 -18.07
C GLU A 143 -2.01 0.31 -17.88
N PRO A 144 -1.84 -0.67 -18.77
CA PRO A 144 -0.73 -1.60 -18.68
C PRO A 144 0.63 -0.89 -18.71
N ILE A 145 1.50 -1.24 -17.78
CA ILE A 145 2.87 -0.70 -17.72
C ILE A 145 3.80 -1.70 -18.41
N PRO A 146 4.55 -1.30 -19.47
CA PRO A 146 5.48 -2.18 -20.16
C PRO A 146 6.49 -2.83 -19.19
N GLY A 147 6.74 -4.13 -19.35
CA GLY A 147 7.67 -4.90 -18.51
C GLY A 147 7.16 -5.20 -17.09
N LEU A 148 5.88 -4.93 -16.77
CA LEU A 148 5.27 -5.25 -15.46
C LEU A 148 4.04 -6.15 -15.61
N THR A 149 4.11 -7.18 -16.44
CA THR A 149 2.95 -7.97 -16.86
C THR A 149 2.20 -8.61 -15.69
N ILE A 150 2.89 -9.17 -14.70
CA ILE A 150 2.24 -9.76 -13.52
C ILE A 150 1.47 -8.67 -12.73
N SER A 151 2.06 -7.48 -12.57
CA SER A 151 1.35 -6.35 -11.94
C SER A 151 0.12 -5.94 -12.73
N ASN A 152 0.24 -5.86 -14.06
CA ASN A 152 -0.86 -5.52 -14.97
C ASN A 152 -2.02 -6.52 -14.91
N GLY A 153 -1.72 -7.79 -14.62
CA GLY A 153 -2.74 -8.84 -14.46
C GLY A 153 -3.41 -8.81 -13.08
N LEU A 154 -2.64 -8.61 -12.00
CA LEU A 154 -3.15 -8.79 -10.64
C LEU A 154 -3.75 -7.52 -10.03
N ARG A 155 -3.16 -6.33 -10.29
CA ARG A 155 -3.61 -5.09 -9.65
C ARG A 155 -5.00 -4.62 -10.07
N PRO A 156 -5.42 -4.74 -11.37
CA PRO A 156 -6.80 -4.44 -11.76
C PRO A 156 -7.82 -5.36 -11.06
N GLY A 157 -7.52 -6.66 -10.95
CA GLY A 157 -8.37 -7.61 -10.22
C GLY A 157 -8.51 -7.24 -8.73
N LEU A 158 -7.40 -6.82 -8.10
CA LEU A 158 -7.42 -6.38 -6.71
C LEU A 158 -8.19 -5.05 -6.53
N ALA A 159 -8.12 -4.14 -7.50
CA ALA A 159 -8.94 -2.92 -7.51
C ALA A 159 -10.44 -3.25 -7.64
N GLY A 160 -10.79 -4.23 -8.49
CA GLY A 160 -12.15 -4.76 -8.59
C GLY A 160 -12.65 -5.34 -7.27
N PHE A 161 -11.81 -6.17 -6.60
CA PHE A 161 -12.10 -6.69 -5.27
C PHE A 161 -12.32 -5.56 -4.24
N ALA A 162 -11.42 -4.57 -4.20
CA ALA A 162 -11.55 -3.43 -3.28
C ALA A 162 -12.84 -2.63 -3.53
N LYS A 163 -13.23 -2.47 -4.81
CA LYS A 163 -14.50 -1.82 -5.16
C LYS A 163 -15.71 -2.61 -4.68
N SER A 164 -15.74 -3.93 -4.88
CA SER A 164 -16.81 -4.79 -4.38
C SER A 164 -16.90 -4.71 -2.85
N LEU A 165 -15.74 -4.82 -2.17
CA LEU A 165 -15.68 -4.72 -0.72
C LEU A 165 -16.19 -3.38 -0.19
N SER A 166 -15.99 -2.27 -0.94
CA SER A 166 -16.50 -0.95 -0.57
C SER A 166 -18.02 -0.87 -0.56
N LEU A 167 -18.68 -1.60 -1.47
CA LEU A 167 -20.14 -1.68 -1.53
C LEU A 167 -20.71 -2.54 -0.39
N GLU A 168 -20.01 -3.63 -0.06
CA GLU A 168 -20.43 -4.56 1.01
C GLU A 168 -20.24 -3.95 2.40
N LEU A 169 -19.15 -3.20 2.63
CA LEU A 169 -18.82 -2.65 3.94
C LEU A 169 -19.37 -1.24 4.19
N GLY A 170 -19.78 -0.54 3.14
CA GLY A 170 -20.37 0.81 3.24
C GLY A 170 -21.52 0.92 4.24
N PRO A 171 -22.52 -0.02 4.25
CA PRO A 171 -23.60 -0.01 5.24
C PRO A 171 -23.13 -0.16 6.69
N ARG A 172 -21.92 -0.68 6.93
CA ARG A 172 -21.29 -0.77 8.26
C ARG A 172 -20.46 0.48 8.62
N GLY A 173 -20.44 1.51 7.76
CA GLY A 173 -19.63 2.70 7.97
C GLY A 173 -18.12 2.46 7.78
N ILE A 174 -17.72 1.37 7.11
CA ILE A 174 -16.30 1.05 6.83
C ILE A 174 -15.97 1.47 5.41
N ARG A 175 -14.91 2.26 5.25
CA ARG A 175 -14.43 2.75 3.96
C ARG A 175 -13.38 1.82 3.35
N VAL A 176 -13.38 1.71 2.02
CA VAL A 176 -12.35 0.99 1.28
C VAL A 176 -11.79 1.93 0.21
N VAL A 177 -10.48 2.13 0.20
CA VAL A 177 -9.81 3.09 -0.68
C VAL A 177 -8.57 2.47 -1.32
N GLY A 178 -8.24 2.89 -2.54
CA GLY A 178 -7.03 2.50 -3.24
C GLY A 178 -6.16 3.71 -3.58
N LEU A 179 -4.85 3.54 -3.47
CA LEU A 179 -3.86 4.51 -3.93
C LEU A 179 -3.11 3.90 -5.12
N LEU A 180 -2.99 4.65 -6.19
CA LEU A 180 -2.35 4.22 -7.42
C LEU A 180 -1.05 5.02 -7.65
N PRO A 181 0.07 4.64 -6.99
CA PRO A 181 1.34 5.30 -7.24
C PRO A 181 1.82 5.04 -8.67
N ALA A 182 2.46 6.05 -9.27
CA ALA A 182 3.28 5.89 -10.46
C ALA A 182 4.78 5.95 -10.09
N ARG A 183 5.54 6.92 -10.59
CA ARG A 183 6.96 7.10 -10.32
C ARG A 183 7.20 7.89 -9.03
N ILE A 184 7.23 7.17 -7.91
CA ILE A 184 7.64 7.71 -6.60
C ILE A 184 9.05 7.22 -6.31
N ASP A 185 9.95 8.11 -5.89
CA ASP A 185 11.39 7.87 -5.72
C ASP A 185 11.67 6.93 -4.54
N THR A 186 11.50 5.65 -4.77
CA THR A 186 11.76 4.55 -3.84
C THR A 186 12.84 3.63 -4.39
N ASP A 187 13.45 2.79 -3.53
CA ASP A 187 14.42 1.78 -3.97
C ASP A 187 13.86 0.92 -5.11
N ARG A 188 12.57 0.56 -5.03
CA ARG A 188 11.91 -0.24 -6.07
C ARG A 188 11.89 0.46 -7.43
N VAL A 189 11.65 1.76 -7.46
CA VAL A 189 11.65 2.53 -8.72
C VAL A 189 13.06 2.69 -9.24
N ARG A 190 14.05 2.90 -8.36
CA ARG A 190 15.48 2.95 -8.74
C ARG A 190 15.96 1.61 -9.29
N GLU A 191 15.56 0.48 -8.69
CA GLU A 191 15.81 -0.86 -9.23
C GLU A 191 15.25 -1.01 -10.65
N LEU A 192 14.00 -0.58 -10.88
CA LEU A 192 13.35 -0.65 -12.20
C LEU A 192 14.04 0.24 -13.24
N ASP A 193 14.46 1.44 -12.87
CA ASP A 193 15.22 2.33 -13.76
C ASP A 193 16.58 1.73 -14.12
N GLY A 194 17.21 1.02 -13.17
CA GLY A 194 18.47 0.31 -13.38
C GLY A 194 18.40 -0.84 -14.40
N LEU A 195 17.22 -1.44 -14.61
CA LEU A 195 17.05 -2.53 -15.57
C LEU A 195 17.33 -2.12 -17.03
N SER A 196 17.29 -0.84 -17.34
CA SER A 196 17.62 -0.31 -18.68
C SER A 196 19.11 -0.28 -18.99
N GLY A 197 19.99 -0.49 -18.00
CA GLY A 197 21.44 -0.34 -18.13
C GLY A 197 21.93 1.09 -17.91
N ASP A 198 21.07 2.12 -18.06
CA ASP A 198 21.34 3.52 -17.76
C ASP A 198 20.17 4.12 -16.93
N ALA A 199 20.30 4.02 -15.63
CA ALA A 199 19.27 4.49 -14.70
C ALA A 199 19.03 6.02 -14.81
N ALA A 200 20.06 6.81 -15.12
CA ALA A 200 19.93 8.25 -15.23
C ALA A 200 19.13 8.64 -16.49
N ALA A 201 19.43 8.03 -17.62
CA ALA A 201 18.68 8.22 -18.86
C ALA A 201 17.23 7.73 -18.73
N ALA A 202 17.01 6.58 -18.09
CA ALA A 202 15.67 6.06 -17.82
C ALA A 202 14.86 7.03 -16.94
N ARG A 203 15.46 7.55 -15.87
CA ARG A 203 14.84 8.55 -15.00
C ARG A 203 14.48 9.81 -15.77
N ALA A 204 15.42 10.41 -16.49
CA ALA A 204 15.16 11.61 -17.29
C ALA A 204 14.06 11.40 -18.32
N GLY A 205 14.05 10.24 -19.00
CA GLY A 205 13.02 9.87 -19.95
C GLY A 205 11.64 9.71 -19.29
N ASN A 206 11.56 9.15 -18.09
CA ASN A 206 10.33 9.07 -17.32
C ASN A 206 9.85 10.44 -16.83
N GLU A 207 10.75 11.27 -16.27
CA GLU A 207 10.42 12.61 -15.78
C GLU A 207 9.90 13.52 -16.90
N SER A 208 10.42 13.38 -18.12
CA SER A 208 9.96 14.15 -19.29
C SER A 208 8.51 13.85 -19.68
N ARG A 209 7.97 12.69 -19.29
CA ARG A 209 6.58 12.25 -19.56
C ARG A 209 5.61 12.59 -18.43
N ILE A 210 6.13 12.87 -17.24
CA ILE A 210 5.30 13.27 -16.08
C ILE A 210 4.98 14.78 -16.23
N PRO A 211 3.71 15.20 -16.18
CA PRO A 211 3.37 16.62 -16.23
C PRO A 211 4.13 17.49 -15.20
N LEU A 212 4.28 17.01 -13.95
CA LEU A 212 5.07 17.72 -12.92
C LEU A 212 6.59 17.61 -13.12
N ARG A 213 7.07 16.92 -14.18
CA ARG A 213 8.49 16.86 -14.60
C ARG A 213 9.46 16.34 -13.54
N ARG A 214 8.99 15.57 -12.60
CA ARG A 214 9.80 14.92 -11.57
C ARG A 214 9.14 13.65 -11.04
N TYR A 215 9.90 12.82 -10.38
CA TYR A 215 9.32 11.76 -9.53
C TYR A 215 8.70 12.40 -8.29
N GLY A 216 7.66 11.76 -7.75
CA GLY A 216 7.11 12.10 -6.44
C GLY A 216 8.06 11.66 -5.33
N ALA A 217 8.07 12.38 -4.21
CA ALA A 217 8.75 11.95 -3.01
C ALA A 217 7.88 10.94 -2.23
N PRO A 218 8.47 9.95 -1.52
CA PRO A 218 7.72 9.01 -0.68
C PRO A 218 6.80 9.70 0.32
N GLU A 219 7.21 10.85 0.87
CA GLU A 219 6.44 11.65 1.82
C GLU A 219 5.17 12.25 1.18
N GLU A 220 5.20 12.60 -0.11
CA GLU A 220 4.01 13.09 -0.82
C GLU A 220 2.95 11.98 -0.93
N PHE A 221 3.40 10.74 -1.18
CA PHE A 221 2.52 9.58 -1.14
C PHE A 221 2.02 9.31 0.29
N GLY A 222 2.90 9.37 1.29
CA GLY A 222 2.58 9.15 2.69
C GLY A 222 1.49 10.10 3.19
N ARG A 223 1.58 11.39 2.90
CA ARG A 223 0.55 12.39 3.25
C ARG A 223 -0.79 12.09 2.60
N THR A 224 -0.78 11.68 1.33
CA THR A 224 -2.01 11.28 0.63
C THR A 224 -2.62 10.03 1.28
N ALA A 225 -1.80 9.06 1.66
CA ALA A 225 -2.25 7.87 2.35
C ALA A 225 -2.83 8.20 3.73
N ALA A 226 -2.14 9.03 4.53
CA ALA A 226 -2.61 9.48 5.84
C ALA A 226 -3.97 10.18 5.73
N PHE A 227 -4.13 11.10 4.75
CA PHE A 227 -5.43 11.74 4.49
C PHE A 227 -6.53 10.73 4.16
N LEU A 228 -6.31 9.83 3.20
CA LEU A 228 -7.34 8.85 2.78
C LEU A 228 -7.71 7.89 3.91
N LEU A 229 -6.76 7.54 4.78
CA LEU A 229 -6.99 6.66 5.92
C LEU A 229 -7.65 7.38 7.10
N SER A 230 -7.64 8.70 7.11
CA SER A 230 -8.09 9.51 8.23
C SER A 230 -9.61 9.75 8.23
N PRO A 231 -10.19 10.16 9.37
CA PRO A 231 -11.58 10.67 9.45
C PRO A 231 -11.86 11.87 8.55
N ALA A 232 -10.86 12.68 8.21
CA ALA A 232 -11.02 13.83 7.30
C ALA A 232 -11.50 13.40 5.90
N ALA A 233 -11.26 12.13 5.51
CA ALA A 233 -11.73 11.55 4.25
C ALA A 233 -13.05 10.73 4.42
N SER A 234 -13.86 11.03 5.43
CA SER A 234 -15.04 10.21 5.83
C SER A 234 -16.07 9.96 4.72
N TYR A 235 -16.14 10.81 3.71
CA TYR A 235 -17.09 10.64 2.57
C TYR A 235 -16.43 10.04 1.32
N LEU A 236 -15.19 9.50 1.45
CA LEU A 236 -14.46 8.86 0.36
C LEU A 236 -14.39 7.34 0.57
N THR A 237 -15.11 6.59 -0.25
CA THR A 237 -15.02 5.12 -0.31
C THR A 237 -15.15 4.63 -1.75
N GLY A 238 -14.58 3.46 -2.06
CA GLY A 238 -14.57 2.89 -3.41
C GLY A 238 -13.76 3.68 -4.43
N VAL A 239 -12.93 4.64 -3.98
CA VAL A 239 -12.06 5.45 -4.83
C VAL A 239 -10.73 4.75 -5.10
N MET A 240 -10.23 4.87 -6.34
CA MET A 240 -8.88 4.47 -6.75
C MET A 240 -8.14 5.75 -7.13
N LEU A 241 -7.42 6.35 -6.17
CA LEU A 241 -6.81 7.67 -6.30
C LEU A 241 -5.41 7.58 -6.92
N PRO A 242 -5.16 8.16 -8.11
CA PRO A 242 -3.82 8.28 -8.66
C PRO A 242 -2.94 9.22 -7.81
N VAL A 243 -1.69 8.79 -7.56
CA VAL A 243 -0.63 9.60 -6.96
C VAL A 243 0.56 9.55 -7.91
N ASP A 244 0.48 10.32 -8.99
CA ASP A 244 1.24 10.05 -10.21
C ASP A 244 1.84 11.29 -10.89
N GLY A 245 1.67 12.48 -10.32
CA GLY A 245 2.14 13.72 -10.92
C GLY A 245 1.44 14.10 -12.23
N GLY A 246 0.27 13.51 -12.50
CA GLY A 246 -0.52 13.72 -13.71
C GLY A 246 -0.12 12.81 -14.87
N SER A 247 0.65 11.73 -14.61
CA SER A 247 1.15 10.83 -15.67
C SER A 247 0.05 10.12 -16.45
N ARG A 248 -1.09 9.89 -15.81
CA ARG A 248 -2.24 9.25 -16.45
C ARG A 248 -2.97 10.25 -17.37
N HIS A 249 -3.30 9.83 -18.59
CA HIS A 249 -4.00 10.68 -19.57
C HIS A 249 -5.53 10.61 -19.48
N GLY A 250 -6.10 9.59 -18.83
CA GLY A 250 -7.55 9.43 -18.63
C GLY A 250 -8.05 10.07 -17.34
N PHE A 251 -9.34 10.34 -17.29
CA PHE A 251 -10.06 10.82 -16.10
C PHE A 251 -10.33 9.71 -15.10
#